data_d1e825d2e028b75545cb110383443142
#
_entry.id   d1e825d2e028b75545cb110383443142
#
_cell.length_a   1.000
_cell.length_b   1.000
_cell.length_c   1.000
_cell.angle_alpha   90.00
_cell.angle_beta   90.00
_cell.angle_gamma   90.00
#
_symmetry.space_group_name_H-M   'P 1'
#
loop_
_entity.id
_entity.type
_entity.pdbx_description
1 polymer ?
#
loop_
_entity_poly.entity_id
_entity_poly.type
_entity_poly.pdbx_seq_one_letter_code
_entity_poly.pdbx_strand_id
1 'polypeptide(L)'
;GGAWSGGGMEAWRVKGGEAATGTSGVVSAVKGGEGTIGYADASQAGDLSTVSVKVGDEFVAPTEEAAAKVLDTAEQVPGRSETDLSLQIDRKTTEAGVYPVVLVSYQIACQKYEDAAQGELVKGWLTYVASEEGQKASQEAAGSAPLSADFSKKVQAAIDTIS
;
A
#
# COMPACT_ATOMS: atom_id res chain seq x y z
N GLY A 1 -12.41 -4.59 -22.68
CA GLY A 1 -12.32 -3.57 -23.63
C GLY A 1 -11.82 -2.25 -23.12
N GLY A 2 -10.69 -1.81 -23.58
CA GLY A 2 -9.90 -0.71 -23.15
C GLY A 2 -10.53 0.68 -23.25
N ALA A 3 -11.31 1.04 -22.26
CA ALA A 3 -11.66 2.44 -22.03
C ALA A 3 -10.42 3.28 -21.63
N TRP A 4 -9.39 2.64 -21.12
CA TRP A 4 -8.12 3.25 -20.72
C TRP A 4 -6.96 2.64 -21.51
N SER A 5 -6.39 3.40 -22.43
CA SER A 5 -5.25 2.96 -23.25
C SER A 5 -3.91 3.59 -22.82
N GLY A 6 -3.90 4.44 -21.82
CA GLY A 6 -2.70 5.05 -21.26
C GLY A 6 -2.11 4.22 -20.11
N GLY A 7 -0.79 4.23 -19.94
CA GLY A 7 -0.12 3.74 -18.74
C GLY A 7 -0.47 4.59 -17.50
N GLY A 8 0.19 4.33 -16.39
CA GLY A 8 0.09 5.18 -15.20
C GLY A 8 0.49 6.62 -15.55
N MET A 9 -0.25 7.59 -15.03
CA MET A 9 0.02 9.00 -15.27
C MET A 9 -0.50 9.85 -14.13
N GLU A 10 0.14 10.99 -13.93
CA GLU A 10 -0.19 11.95 -12.89
C GLU A 10 -1.37 12.84 -13.27
N ALA A 11 -1.62 13.03 -14.57
CA ALA A 11 -2.68 13.91 -15.06
C ALA A 11 -3.86 13.12 -15.63
N TRP A 12 -5.06 13.47 -15.19
CA TRP A 12 -6.30 12.94 -15.75
C TRP A 12 -6.51 13.41 -17.19
N ARG A 13 -6.65 12.48 -18.13
CA ARG A 13 -6.75 12.78 -19.58
C ARG A 13 -8.15 13.02 -20.08
N VAL A 14 -9.13 12.55 -19.34
CA VAL A 14 -10.53 12.64 -19.78
C VAL A 14 -11.11 13.95 -19.26
N LYS A 15 -11.83 14.67 -20.11
CA LYS A 15 -12.55 15.86 -19.66
C LYS A 15 -13.71 15.44 -18.77
N GLY A 16 -13.79 16.01 -17.60
CA GLY A 16 -14.83 15.76 -16.60
C GLY A 16 -14.25 15.34 -15.27
N GLY A 17 -15.10 15.31 -14.28
CA GLY A 17 -14.72 15.08 -12.90
C GLY A 17 -14.31 16.37 -12.18
N GLU A 18 -14.11 16.25 -10.90
CA GLU A 18 -13.68 17.32 -10.00
C GLU A 18 -12.29 17.00 -9.45
N ALA A 19 -11.41 17.98 -9.48
CA ALA A 19 -10.09 17.87 -8.85
C ALA A 19 -10.18 18.39 -7.40
N ALA A 20 -9.57 17.66 -6.48
CA ALA A 20 -9.52 18.04 -5.09
C ALA A 20 -8.12 17.87 -4.52
N THR A 21 -7.80 18.62 -3.48
CA THR A 21 -6.48 18.58 -2.85
C THR A 21 -6.43 17.52 -1.76
N GLY A 22 -5.56 16.54 -1.93
CA GLY A 22 -5.30 15.47 -0.96
C GLY A 22 -6.50 14.52 -0.77
N THR A 23 -6.30 13.51 0.06
CA THR A 23 -7.32 12.48 0.36
C THR A 23 -8.60 13.08 0.95
N SER A 24 -8.47 14.00 1.91
CA SER A 24 -9.63 14.65 2.55
C SER A 24 -10.45 15.49 1.58
N GLY A 25 -9.81 16.16 0.62
CA GLY A 25 -10.48 16.89 -0.44
C GLY A 25 -11.30 15.97 -1.36
N VAL A 26 -10.72 14.85 -1.79
CA VAL A 26 -11.41 13.84 -2.59
C VAL A 26 -12.61 13.27 -1.85
N VAL A 27 -12.44 12.89 -0.58
CA VAL A 27 -13.54 12.37 0.25
C VAL A 27 -14.67 13.40 0.40
N SER A 28 -14.33 14.67 0.62
CA SER A 28 -15.32 15.75 0.72
C SER A 28 -16.09 15.96 -0.59
N ALA A 29 -15.41 15.91 -1.73
CA ALA A 29 -16.05 16.03 -3.04
C ALA A 29 -17.02 14.86 -3.30
N VAL A 30 -16.61 13.62 -2.94
CA VAL A 30 -17.49 12.44 -3.06
C VAL A 30 -18.70 12.54 -2.13
N LYS A 31 -18.52 13.00 -0.89
CA LYS A 31 -19.63 13.22 0.05
C LYS A 31 -20.64 14.27 -0.42
N GLY A 32 -20.15 15.29 -1.12
CA GLY A 32 -20.97 16.40 -1.61
C GLY A 32 -21.74 16.11 -2.89
N GLY A 33 -21.44 15.02 -3.61
CA GLY A 33 -22.01 14.68 -4.90
C GLY A 33 -22.85 13.41 -4.90
N GLU A 34 -24.03 13.44 -5.51
CA GLU A 34 -24.82 12.24 -5.73
C GLU A 34 -24.30 11.46 -6.95
N GLY A 35 -24.13 10.15 -6.80
CA GLY A 35 -23.62 9.28 -7.87
C GLY A 35 -22.15 9.50 -8.22
N THR A 36 -21.40 10.11 -7.33
CA THR A 36 -19.95 10.33 -7.48
C THR A 36 -19.15 9.12 -7.06
N ILE A 37 -17.96 8.97 -7.62
CA ILE A 37 -16.96 7.96 -7.26
C ILE A 37 -15.58 8.62 -7.19
N GLY A 38 -14.77 8.19 -6.23
CA GLY A 38 -13.39 8.63 -6.07
C GLY A 38 -12.51 7.50 -5.56
N TYR A 39 -11.24 7.80 -5.37
CA TYR A 39 -10.32 6.92 -4.67
C TYR A 39 -9.65 7.69 -3.54
N ALA A 40 -9.48 7.02 -2.42
CA ALA A 40 -8.90 7.57 -1.21
C ALA A 40 -8.29 6.46 -0.38
N ASP A 41 -7.49 6.81 0.61
CA ASP A 41 -7.08 5.88 1.65
C ASP A 41 -8.32 5.34 2.38
N ALA A 42 -8.35 4.03 2.64
CA ALA A 42 -9.51 3.36 3.23
C ALA A 42 -9.90 3.96 4.59
N SER A 43 -8.90 4.36 5.40
CA SER A 43 -9.11 4.99 6.71
C SER A 43 -9.86 6.33 6.63
N GLN A 44 -9.80 7.00 5.48
CA GLN A 44 -10.42 8.31 5.26
C GLN A 44 -11.82 8.22 4.65
N ALA A 45 -12.24 7.04 4.18
CA ALA A 45 -13.54 6.85 3.53
C ALA A 45 -14.73 7.12 4.49
N GLY A 46 -14.55 6.90 5.80
CA GLY A 46 -15.60 7.11 6.80
C GLY A 46 -16.86 6.32 6.48
N ASP A 47 -18.01 7.00 6.43
CA ASP A 47 -19.32 6.40 6.15
C ASP A 47 -19.61 6.18 4.66
N LEU A 48 -18.68 6.51 3.77
CA LEU A 48 -18.85 6.29 2.33
C LEU A 48 -18.81 4.80 2.00
N SER A 49 -19.64 4.40 1.03
CA SER A 49 -19.61 3.05 0.49
C SER A 49 -18.31 2.78 -0.24
N THR A 50 -17.79 1.57 -0.11
CA THR A 50 -16.61 1.10 -0.82
C THR A 50 -16.99 0.21 -2.00
N VAL A 51 -16.14 0.20 -3.04
CA VAL A 51 -16.35 -0.57 -4.26
C VAL A 51 -15.55 -1.86 -4.20
N SER A 52 -16.23 -3.00 -4.35
CA SER A 52 -15.56 -4.27 -4.61
C SER A 52 -15.09 -4.33 -6.06
N VAL A 53 -13.85 -4.78 -6.28
CA VAL A 53 -13.30 -4.94 -7.64
C VAL A 53 -13.40 -6.39 -8.09
N LYS A 54 -13.62 -6.62 -9.38
CA LYS A 54 -13.65 -7.97 -9.92
C LYS A 54 -12.24 -8.53 -10.04
N VAL A 55 -12.00 -9.67 -9.40
CA VAL A 55 -10.74 -10.43 -9.43
C VAL A 55 -11.08 -11.88 -9.78
N GLY A 56 -10.63 -12.33 -10.96
CA GLY A 56 -11.11 -13.61 -11.48
C GLY A 56 -12.63 -13.63 -11.64
N ASP A 57 -13.29 -14.56 -10.97
CA ASP A 57 -14.75 -14.71 -11.00
C ASP A 57 -15.47 -14.08 -9.79
N GLU A 58 -14.71 -13.50 -8.86
CA GLU A 58 -15.23 -12.93 -7.62
C GLU A 58 -15.16 -11.40 -7.58
N PHE A 59 -15.98 -10.78 -6.73
CA PHE A 59 -15.85 -9.38 -6.36
C PHE A 59 -15.21 -9.29 -4.97
N VAL A 60 -14.02 -8.70 -4.90
CA VAL A 60 -13.23 -8.58 -3.68
C VAL A 60 -13.36 -7.17 -3.11
N ALA A 61 -13.76 -7.07 -1.85
CA ALA A 61 -13.85 -5.81 -1.13
C ALA A 61 -12.45 -5.34 -0.65
N PRO A 62 -12.26 -4.02 -0.42
CA PRO A 62 -11.00 -3.46 0.09
C PRO A 62 -10.86 -3.72 1.60
N THR A 63 -10.71 -4.97 1.99
CA THR A 63 -10.42 -5.34 3.37
C THR A 63 -8.92 -5.40 3.62
N GLU A 64 -8.51 -5.21 4.87
CA GLU A 64 -7.10 -5.29 5.28
C GLU A 64 -6.50 -6.66 4.94
N GLU A 65 -7.24 -7.75 5.16
CA GLU A 65 -6.81 -9.10 4.81
C GLU A 65 -6.59 -9.28 3.30
N ALA A 66 -7.52 -8.80 2.48
CA ALA A 66 -7.41 -8.88 1.03
C ALA A 66 -6.26 -8.01 0.49
N ALA A 67 -6.00 -6.86 1.12
CA ALA A 67 -4.88 -5.99 0.81
C ALA A 67 -3.54 -6.63 1.22
N ALA A 68 -3.45 -7.24 2.41
CA ALA A 68 -2.24 -7.91 2.88
C ALA A 68 -1.80 -9.07 1.95
N LYS A 69 -2.74 -9.85 1.43
CA LYS A 69 -2.46 -10.95 0.49
C LYS A 69 -1.72 -10.51 -0.78
N VAL A 70 -1.84 -9.25 -1.18
CA VAL A 70 -1.10 -8.72 -2.33
C VAL A 70 0.40 -8.82 -2.14
N LEU A 71 0.91 -8.58 -0.92
CA LEU A 71 2.34 -8.64 -0.63
C LEU A 71 2.87 -10.08 -0.69
N ASP A 72 2.07 -11.05 -0.29
CA ASP A 72 2.45 -12.47 -0.30
C ASP A 72 2.53 -13.03 -1.73
N THR A 73 1.75 -12.45 -2.65
CA THR A 73 1.70 -12.85 -4.06
C THR A 73 2.59 -11.99 -4.97
N ALA A 74 3.12 -10.87 -4.47
CA ALA A 74 3.96 -9.97 -5.24
C ALA A 74 5.39 -10.50 -5.38
N GLU A 75 5.96 -10.30 -6.57
CA GLU A 75 7.36 -10.63 -6.83
C GLU A 75 8.27 -9.45 -6.48
N GLN A 76 9.46 -9.74 -5.97
CA GLN A 76 10.48 -8.72 -5.78
C GLN A 76 10.96 -8.22 -7.16
N VAL A 77 11.18 -6.90 -7.28
CA VAL A 77 11.69 -6.32 -8.53
C VAL A 77 13.05 -6.92 -8.85
N PRO A 78 13.24 -7.56 -10.03
CA PRO A 78 14.48 -8.24 -10.35
C PRO A 78 15.65 -7.27 -10.54
N GLY A 79 16.86 -7.74 -10.26
CA GLY A 79 18.11 -6.98 -10.42
C GLY A 79 18.42 -6.00 -9.30
N ARG A 80 17.65 -6.01 -8.21
CA ARG A 80 17.90 -5.26 -6.98
C ARG A 80 18.65 -6.10 -5.95
N SER A 81 19.19 -5.46 -4.91
CA SER A 81 19.84 -6.16 -3.80
C SER A 81 18.83 -6.97 -3.00
N GLU A 82 19.28 -7.97 -2.29
CA GLU A 82 18.40 -8.80 -1.42
C GLU A 82 17.72 -7.99 -0.30
N THR A 83 18.30 -6.85 0.06
CA THR A 83 17.76 -5.93 1.07
C THR A 83 16.80 -4.89 0.52
N ASP A 84 16.70 -4.77 -0.81
CA ASP A 84 15.73 -3.90 -1.48
C ASP A 84 14.44 -4.70 -1.71
N LEU A 85 13.47 -4.49 -0.84
CA LEU A 85 12.19 -5.19 -0.84
C LEU A 85 11.15 -4.53 -1.75
N SER A 86 11.56 -3.79 -2.78
CA SER A 86 10.64 -3.26 -3.78
C SER A 86 9.88 -4.38 -4.47
N LEU A 87 8.56 -4.26 -4.54
CA LEU A 87 7.66 -5.28 -5.05
C LEU A 87 7.04 -4.89 -6.38
N GLN A 88 6.88 -5.87 -7.25
CA GLN A 88 6.09 -5.78 -8.46
C GLN A 88 4.72 -6.42 -8.21
N ILE A 89 3.72 -5.56 -8.03
CA ILE A 89 2.36 -6.01 -7.77
C ILE A 89 1.68 -6.40 -9.09
N ASP A 90 1.16 -7.61 -9.16
CA ASP A 90 0.28 -8.02 -10.26
C ASP A 90 -1.13 -7.43 -10.07
N ARG A 91 -1.37 -6.29 -10.69
CA ARG A 91 -2.67 -5.62 -10.64
C ARG A 91 -3.73 -6.27 -11.55
N LYS A 92 -3.36 -7.32 -12.29
CA LYS A 92 -4.27 -8.13 -13.12
C LYS A 92 -4.47 -9.51 -12.54
N THR A 93 -4.08 -9.73 -11.29
CA THR A 93 -4.27 -11.01 -10.61
C THR A 93 -5.70 -11.51 -10.74
N THR A 94 -5.84 -12.82 -10.86
CA THR A 94 -7.13 -13.54 -10.80
C THR A 94 -7.25 -14.38 -9.52
N GLU A 95 -6.30 -14.21 -8.60
CA GLU A 95 -6.25 -14.98 -7.37
C GLU A 95 -7.35 -14.56 -6.41
N ALA A 96 -8.11 -15.55 -5.94
CA ALA A 96 -9.28 -15.34 -5.09
C ALA A 96 -8.92 -14.65 -3.77
N GLY A 97 -9.71 -13.66 -3.39
CA GLY A 97 -9.55 -12.93 -2.15
C GLY A 97 -8.37 -11.94 -2.11
N VAL A 98 -7.69 -11.67 -3.24
CA VAL A 98 -6.63 -10.65 -3.35
C VAL A 98 -7.24 -9.34 -3.83
N TYR A 99 -7.00 -8.22 -3.12
CA TYR A 99 -7.44 -6.89 -3.55
C TYR A 99 -6.27 -6.11 -4.16
N PRO A 100 -6.19 -5.97 -5.51
CA PRO A 100 -4.99 -5.46 -6.17
C PRO A 100 -4.86 -3.93 -6.21
N VAL A 101 -5.88 -3.18 -5.77
CA VAL A 101 -5.86 -1.71 -5.76
C VAL A 101 -5.32 -1.21 -4.43
N VAL A 102 -4.03 -1.43 -4.22
CA VAL A 102 -3.32 -1.07 -2.99
C VAL A 102 -2.16 -0.14 -3.28
N LEU A 103 -1.76 0.64 -2.28
CA LEU A 103 -0.51 1.37 -2.24
C LEU A 103 0.39 0.74 -1.18
N VAL A 104 1.61 0.38 -1.56
CA VAL A 104 2.62 -0.11 -0.63
C VAL A 104 3.50 1.06 -0.20
N SER A 105 3.60 1.30 1.10
CA SER A 105 4.51 2.28 1.66
C SER A 105 5.87 1.65 1.94
N TYR A 106 6.94 2.32 1.52
CA TYR A 106 8.31 1.88 1.72
C TYR A 106 9.02 2.81 2.71
N GLN A 107 9.75 2.22 3.64
CA GLN A 107 10.74 2.94 4.43
C GLN A 107 12.09 2.81 3.73
N ILE A 108 12.80 3.92 3.55
CA ILE A 108 14.09 3.97 2.86
C ILE A 108 15.16 4.37 3.87
N ALA A 109 16.18 3.54 4.02
CA ALA A 109 17.30 3.77 4.92
C ALA A 109 18.62 3.38 4.26
N CYS A 110 19.71 3.97 4.71
CA CYS A 110 21.05 3.52 4.33
C CYS A 110 21.40 2.23 5.06
N GLN A 111 22.15 1.34 4.41
CA GLN A 111 22.66 0.13 5.09
C GLN A 111 23.84 0.45 6.02
N LYS A 112 24.55 1.56 5.76
CA LYS A 112 25.71 1.99 6.56
C LYS A 112 25.61 3.48 6.85
N TYR A 113 25.84 3.84 8.11
CA TYR A 113 25.89 5.21 8.60
C TYR A 113 27.32 5.54 9.05
N GLU A 114 27.76 6.80 8.85
CA GLU A 114 29.03 7.30 9.37
C GLU A 114 29.00 7.41 10.90
N ASP A 115 27.85 7.83 11.44
CA ASP A 115 27.57 7.86 12.86
C ASP A 115 26.83 6.57 13.28
N ALA A 116 27.51 5.72 14.04
CA ALA A 116 26.97 4.47 14.53
C ALA A 116 25.73 4.68 15.40
N ALA A 117 25.65 5.76 16.18
CA ALA A 117 24.49 6.05 17.02
C ALA A 117 23.24 6.37 16.16
N GLN A 118 23.43 7.05 15.04
CA GLN A 118 22.37 7.29 14.06
C GLN A 118 21.92 5.97 13.41
N GLY A 119 22.86 5.10 13.04
CA GLY A 119 22.55 3.77 12.50
C GLY A 119 21.69 2.94 13.46
N GLU A 120 22.08 2.87 14.72
CA GLU A 120 21.32 2.17 15.77
C GLU A 120 19.92 2.76 15.97
N LEU A 121 19.77 4.09 15.96
CA LEU A 121 18.49 4.76 16.08
C LEU A 121 17.55 4.42 14.92
N VAL A 122 18.04 4.49 13.68
CA VAL A 122 17.26 4.14 12.48
C VAL A 122 16.87 2.67 12.51
N LYS A 123 17.80 1.78 12.84
CA LYS A 123 17.54 0.35 12.98
C LYS A 123 16.47 0.07 14.03
N GLY A 124 16.56 0.68 15.22
CA GLY A 124 15.56 0.55 16.28
C GLY A 124 14.18 1.03 15.85
N TRP A 125 14.10 2.18 15.17
CA TRP A 125 12.85 2.71 14.64
C TRP A 125 12.21 1.76 13.62
N LEU A 126 12.97 1.30 12.62
CA LEU A 126 12.46 0.40 11.59
C LEU A 126 12.06 -0.96 12.16
N THR A 127 12.80 -1.46 13.15
CA THR A 127 12.44 -2.69 13.88
C THR A 127 11.08 -2.54 14.56
N TYR A 128 10.83 -1.40 15.22
CA TYR A 128 9.51 -1.12 15.81
C TYR A 128 8.43 -1.03 14.75
N VAL A 129 8.64 -0.26 13.66
CA VAL A 129 7.66 -0.12 12.56
C VAL A 129 7.29 -1.49 11.97
N ALA A 130 8.25 -2.39 11.80
CA ALA A 130 8.05 -3.73 11.24
C ALA A 130 7.59 -4.77 12.27
N SER A 131 7.57 -4.42 13.57
CA SER A 131 7.10 -5.33 14.63
C SER A 131 5.58 -5.50 14.59
N GLU A 132 5.09 -6.57 15.21
CA GLU A 132 3.65 -6.81 15.36
C GLU A 132 2.95 -5.65 16.08
N GLU A 133 3.59 -5.08 17.11
CA GLU A 133 3.06 -3.92 17.84
C GLU A 133 2.98 -2.67 16.95
N GLY A 134 4.04 -2.36 16.22
CA GLY A 134 4.07 -1.22 15.30
C GLY A 134 3.08 -1.37 14.15
N GLN A 135 2.93 -2.57 13.60
CA GLN A 135 1.95 -2.86 12.56
C GLN A 135 0.51 -2.73 13.08
N LYS A 136 0.25 -3.19 14.30
CA LYS A 136 -1.05 -3.03 14.95
C LYS A 136 -1.35 -1.55 15.24
N ALA A 137 -0.40 -0.79 15.73
CA ALA A 137 -0.56 0.64 15.95
C ALA A 137 -0.89 1.39 14.63
N SER A 138 -0.23 1.03 13.53
CA SER A 138 -0.52 1.57 12.19
C SER A 138 -1.91 1.18 11.69
N GLN A 139 -2.33 -0.05 11.91
CA GLN A 139 -3.66 -0.53 11.58
C GLN A 139 -4.74 0.26 12.33
N GLU A 140 -4.60 0.42 13.63
CA GLU A 140 -5.56 1.15 14.47
C GLU A 140 -5.63 2.64 14.13
N ALA A 141 -4.49 3.25 13.80
CA ALA A 141 -4.41 4.69 13.54
C ALA A 141 -4.75 5.07 12.09
N ALA A 142 -4.44 4.23 11.12
CA ALA A 142 -4.51 4.56 9.69
C ALA A 142 -5.18 3.48 8.83
N GLY A 143 -5.73 2.42 9.40
CA GLY A 143 -6.35 1.32 8.64
C GLY A 143 -5.37 0.59 7.71
N SER A 144 -4.06 0.65 8.02
CA SER A 144 -3.04 -0.03 7.22
C SER A 144 -3.17 -1.53 7.37
N ALA A 145 -3.10 -2.28 6.27
CA ALA A 145 -3.03 -3.72 6.31
C ALA A 145 -1.68 -4.16 6.91
N PRO A 146 -1.67 -5.01 7.96
CA PRO A 146 -0.43 -5.47 8.57
C PRO A 146 0.32 -6.42 7.64
N LEU A 147 1.64 -6.48 7.82
CA LEU A 147 2.50 -7.43 7.13
C LEU A 147 2.16 -8.87 7.55
N SER A 148 2.24 -9.82 6.61
CA SER A 148 2.21 -11.23 6.97
C SER A 148 3.45 -11.61 7.79
N ALA A 149 3.36 -12.68 8.58
CA ALA A 149 4.48 -13.14 9.39
C ALA A 149 5.72 -13.48 8.55
N ASP A 150 5.53 -14.01 7.34
CA ASP A 150 6.64 -14.39 6.47
C ASP A 150 7.26 -13.17 5.78
N PHE A 151 6.46 -12.18 5.40
CA PHE A 151 7.00 -10.94 4.87
C PHE A 151 7.69 -10.11 5.95
N SER A 152 7.16 -10.08 7.17
CA SER A 152 7.79 -9.43 8.33
C SER A 152 9.19 -9.97 8.61
N LYS A 153 9.41 -11.30 8.50
CA LYS A 153 10.75 -11.90 8.62
C LYS A 153 11.72 -11.38 7.55
N LYS A 154 11.27 -11.22 6.31
CA LYS A 154 12.11 -10.66 5.22
C LYS A 154 12.47 -9.21 5.52
N VAL A 155 11.51 -8.42 5.99
CA VAL A 155 11.74 -7.02 6.38
C VAL A 155 12.75 -6.95 7.53
N GLN A 156 12.60 -7.78 8.56
CA GLN A 156 13.54 -7.81 9.69
C GLN A 156 14.95 -8.21 9.25
N ALA A 157 15.09 -9.20 8.37
CA ALA A 157 16.40 -9.58 7.82
C ALA A 157 17.09 -8.43 7.06
N ALA A 158 16.32 -7.61 6.32
CA ALA A 158 16.86 -6.42 5.67
C ALA A 158 17.28 -5.35 6.69
N ILE A 159 16.47 -5.10 7.73
CA ILE A 159 16.79 -4.16 8.81
C ILE A 159 18.05 -4.56 9.57
N ASP A 160 18.26 -5.85 9.79
CA ASP A 160 19.43 -6.37 10.53
C ASP A 160 20.76 -6.06 9.83
N THR A 161 20.76 -5.78 8.53
CA THR A 161 21.96 -5.36 7.77
C THR A 161 22.36 -3.91 8.01
N ILE A 162 21.55 -3.10 8.66
CA ILE A 162 21.86 -1.70 8.97
C ILE A 162 22.92 -1.62 10.06
N SER A 163 23.97 -0.83 9.82
CA SER A 163 25.11 -0.63 10.71
C SER A 163 25.62 0.83 10.70
#